data_b2f5d38b0f791bdecce4db108a3a6c0a
#
_entry.id   b2f5d38b0f791bdecce4db108a3a6c0a
#
_cell.length_a   1.000
_cell.length_b   1.000
_cell.length_c   1.000
_cell.angle_alpha   90.00
_cell.angle_beta   90.00
_cell.angle_gamma   90.00
#
_symmetry.space_group_name_H-M   'P 1'
#
loop_
_entity.id
_entity.type
_entity.pdbx_description
1 polymer ?
#
loop_
_entity_poly.entity_id
_entity_poly.type
_entity_poly.pdbx_seq_one_letter_code
_entity_poly.pdbx_strand_id
1 'polypeptide(L)'
;MSLDIVILAAGQGTRMRSALPKVLHPVAGKPMLGHVIDTARALAPRKIHVVIGHGAELVRERLAADDIHFVLQAEQLGTGHAVAQALPALEADKVLILYGDVPLTRVETLTRLLEQANESQLGLLTVNLADPTGYGRIVRNANGVVQAIVEHKDASEAQRAIREGNTGILAVPGKRLGDWLSRLSNSNAQGEYYLTDVIAMAVADGLVVATETAQDEMEVLGANDRIQLSQLECHYQQRMARQLMAQGVTLFDPHRFDVRGEVSMGRDVTIDINVILEGRVVIEDDVQIGPNCVIKDSILRRGAIVKANSHLEGAEMGEGADCGPFARLRPGAKLGAKAHVGNFVELKNAVLGEGAKAGHLSYLGDAEIGARSNIGAGTITCNYDGANKHKTVMGEDVFIGSNSSLVAPVTLGNGATTGAGSTVTQDVPAATLAVGRAKQRNIEGWKRPQKTPK
;
A
#
# COMPACT_ATOMS: atom_id res chain seq x y z
N MET A 1 3.15 6.87 -32.98
CA MET A 1 3.98 5.64 -32.94
C MET A 1 3.45 4.75 -31.85
N SER A 2 3.21 3.49 -32.17
CA SER A 2 2.75 2.49 -31.22
C SER A 2 3.85 2.11 -30.23
N LEU A 3 3.47 1.72 -28.99
CA LEU A 3 4.39 1.37 -27.90
C LEU A 3 4.08 -0.02 -27.38
N ASP A 4 5.07 -0.90 -27.30
CA ASP A 4 5.05 -2.10 -26.48
C ASP A 4 6.00 -1.93 -25.29
N ILE A 5 5.67 -2.50 -24.14
CA ILE A 5 6.53 -2.45 -22.96
C ILE A 5 6.93 -3.87 -22.57
N VAL A 6 8.23 -4.09 -22.36
CA VAL A 6 8.79 -5.34 -21.86
C VAL A 6 9.30 -5.11 -20.43
N ILE A 7 8.78 -5.87 -19.47
CA ILE A 7 9.21 -5.79 -18.06
C ILE A 7 9.98 -7.07 -17.72
N LEU A 8 11.25 -6.93 -17.34
CA LEU A 8 12.13 -8.06 -16.97
C LEU A 8 11.91 -8.43 -15.50
N ALA A 9 11.36 -9.62 -15.25
CA ALA A 9 10.99 -10.11 -13.93
C ALA A 9 11.40 -11.58 -13.69
N ALA A 10 12.36 -12.12 -14.47
CA ALA A 10 12.73 -13.54 -14.45
C ALA A 10 13.86 -13.90 -13.48
N GLY A 11 14.48 -12.91 -12.82
CA GLY A 11 15.66 -13.09 -11.96
C GLY A 11 15.38 -13.92 -10.70
N GLN A 12 16.36 -14.74 -10.28
CA GLN A 12 16.24 -15.64 -9.12
C GLN A 12 16.16 -14.92 -7.77
N GLY A 13 16.83 -13.76 -7.63
CA GLY A 13 16.77 -12.95 -6.41
C GLY A 13 17.35 -13.64 -5.16
N THR A 14 18.37 -14.46 -5.30
CA THR A 14 18.97 -15.28 -4.20
C THR A 14 19.37 -14.47 -2.98
N ARG A 15 19.84 -13.23 -3.17
CA ARG A 15 20.22 -12.29 -2.09
C ARG A 15 19.04 -11.87 -1.19
N MET A 16 17.80 -12.02 -1.65
CA MET A 16 16.60 -11.75 -0.84
C MET A 16 16.40 -12.78 0.28
N ARG A 17 17.01 -13.96 0.18
CA ARG A 17 16.88 -15.09 1.14
C ARG A 17 15.43 -15.37 1.47
N SER A 18 14.60 -15.55 0.45
CA SER A 18 13.16 -15.69 0.56
C SER A 18 12.61 -16.73 -0.42
N ALA A 19 11.57 -17.44 -0.01
CA ALA A 19 10.80 -18.28 -0.92
C ALA A 19 9.90 -17.45 -1.86
N LEU A 20 9.61 -16.20 -1.48
CA LEU A 20 8.85 -15.28 -2.34
C LEU A 20 9.75 -14.77 -3.47
N PRO A 21 9.31 -14.83 -4.74
CA PRO A 21 10.04 -14.22 -5.85
C PRO A 21 10.37 -12.76 -5.59
N LYS A 22 11.59 -12.33 -5.95
CA LYS A 22 12.10 -10.98 -5.67
C LYS A 22 11.10 -9.87 -6.01
N VAL A 23 10.52 -9.93 -7.19
CA VAL A 23 9.62 -8.91 -7.74
C VAL A 23 8.26 -8.84 -7.05
N LEU A 24 7.93 -9.85 -6.24
CA LEU A 24 6.70 -9.89 -5.43
C LEU A 24 6.86 -9.33 -4.01
N HIS A 25 8.08 -8.97 -3.60
CA HIS A 25 8.25 -8.27 -2.32
C HIS A 25 7.58 -6.91 -2.36
N PRO A 26 6.82 -6.56 -1.29
CA PRO A 26 6.04 -5.34 -1.29
C PRO A 26 6.89 -4.10 -1.00
N VAL A 27 6.52 -3.00 -1.64
CA VAL A 27 6.81 -1.62 -1.27
C VAL A 27 5.46 -0.94 -1.07
N ALA A 28 5.25 -0.29 0.06
CA ALA A 28 3.97 0.32 0.43
C ALA A 28 2.75 -0.62 0.30
N GLY A 29 2.93 -1.90 0.67
CA GLY A 29 1.87 -2.92 0.61
C GLY A 29 1.61 -3.51 -0.77
N LYS A 30 2.24 -3.03 -1.84
CA LYS A 30 2.08 -3.50 -3.23
C LYS A 30 3.35 -4.16 -3.76
N PRO A 31 3.28 -5.31 -4.47
CA PRO A 31 4.46 -5.92 -5.08
C PRO A 31 5.27 -4.94 -5.93
N MET A 32 6.61 -4.99 -5.89
CA MET A 32 7.47 -4.14 -6.72
C MET A 32 7.07 -4.20 -8.19
N LEU A 33 6.86 -5.39 -8.74
CA LEU A 33 6.40 -5.56 -10.12
C LEU A 33 5.04 -4.91 -10.36
N GLY A 34 4.15 -4.88 -9.37
CA GLY A 34 2.86 -4.19 -9.45
C GLY A 34 3.00 -2.69 -9.64
N HIS A 35 3.97 -2.04 -8.97
CA HIS A 35 4.28 -0.63 -9.20
C HIS A 35 4.79 -0.37 -10.63
N VAL A 36 5.69 -1.23 -11.13
CA VAL A 36 6.23 -1.11 -12.49
C VAL A 36 5.13 -1.29 -13.54
N ILE A 37 4.21 -2.23 -13.33
CA ILE A 37 3.05 -2.45 -14.20
C ILE A 37 2.14 -1.21 -14.23
N ASP A 38 1.86 -0.59 -13.08
CA ASP A 38 1.03 0.61 -13.05
C ASP A 38 1.70 1.79 -13.75
N THR A 39 3.00 1.98 -13.55
CA THR A 39 3.79 2.97 -14.31
C THR A 39 3.74 2.69 -15.81
N ALA A 40 3.85 1.42 -16.21
CA ALA A 40 3.73 1.01 -17.60
C ALA A 40 2.33 1.32 -18.17
N ARG A 41 1.26 1.03 -17.44
CA ARG A 41 -0.13 1.33 -17.84
C ARG A 41 -0.36 2.81 -18.06
N ALA A 42 0.23 3.67 -17.22
CA ALA A 42 0.10 5.11 -17.33
C ALA A 42 0.69 5.69 -18.64
N LEU A 43 1.59 4.95 -19.30
CA LEU A 43 2.13 5.30 -20.62
C LEU A 43 1.22 4.87 -21.78
N ALA A 44 0.07 4.26 -21.51
CA ALA A 44 -0.92 3.80 -22.47
C ALA A 44 -0.31 2.93 -23.63
N PRO A 45 0.43 1.86 -23.31
CA PRO A 45 1.02 0.99 -24.32
C PRO A 45 -0.04 0.17 -25.04
N ARG A 46 0.31 -0.35 -26.23
CA ARG A 46 -0.50 -1.33 -26.96
C ARG A 46 -0.58 -2.65 -26.18
N LYS A 47 0.56 -3.09 -25.60
CA LYS A 47 0.67 -4.30 -24.81
C LYS A 47 1.81 -4.21 -23.77
N ILE A 48 1.60 -4.86 -22.63
CA ILE A 48 2.63 -5.05 -21.59
C ILE A 48 3.05 -6.51 -21.59
N HIS A 49 4.34 -6.78 -21.87
CA HIS A 49 4.93 -8.11 -21.83
C HIS A 49 5.77 -8.24 -20.57
N VAL A 50 5.42 -9.17 -19.68
CA VAL A 50 6.17 -9.43 -18.45
C VAL A 50 6.95 -10.72 -18.61
N VAL A 51 8.28 -10.60 -18.68
CA VAL A 51 9.17 -11.77 -18.78
C VAL A 51 9.39 -12.34 -17.40
N ILE A 52 8.91 -13.55 -17.17
CA ILE A 52 8.93 -14.27 -15.89
C ILE A 52 9.80 -15.53 -16.01
N GLY A 53 10.34 -15.97 -14.88
CA GLY A 53 11.21 -17.16 -14.81
C GLY A 53 11.06 -17.85 -13.46
N HIS A 54 11.95 -17.56 -12.52
CA HIS A 54 11.86 -18.13 -11.17
C HIS A 54 10.55 -17.70 -10.48
N GLY A 55 9.75 -18.69 -10.01
CA GLY A 55 8.45 -18.46 -9.38
C GLY A 55 7.36 -17.95 -10.32
N ALA A 56 7.46 -18.25 -11.62
CA ALA A 56 6.56 -17.76 -12.67
C ALA A 56 5.07 -17.97 -12.37
N GLU A 57 4.68 -19.12 -11.81
CA GLU A 57 3.28 -19.42 -11.48
C GLU A 57 2.72 -18.46 -10.43
N LEU A 58 3.47 -18.22 -9.36
CA LEU A 58 3.05 -17.30 -8.29
C LEU A 58 2.97 -15.85 -8.79
N VAL A 59 3.88 -15.44 -9.70
CA VAL A 59 3.82 -14.12 -10.32
C VAL A 59 2.56 -13.97 -11.16
N ARG A 60 2.23 -14.99 -11.98
CA ARG A 60 0.99 -15.01 -12.78
C ARG A 60 -0.24 -14.94 -11.89
N GLU A 61 -0.33 -15.81 -10.87
CA GLU A 61 -1.47 -15.86 -9.94
C GLU A 61 -1.77 -14.50 -9.31
N ARG A 62 -0.72 -13.79 -8.87
CA ARG A 62 -0.89 -12.51 -8.14
C ARG A 62 -1.10 -11.29 -9.02
N LEU A 63 -0.64 -11.32 -10.28
CA LEU A 63 -0.60 -10.12 -11.13
C LEU A 63 -1.28 -10.33 -12.50
N ALA A 64 -2.03 -11.44 -12.69
CA ALA A 64 -2.78 -11.66 -13.92
C ALA A 64 -3.79 -10.55 -14.17
N ALA A 65 -3.78 -10.02 -15.40
CA ALA A 65 -4.75 -9.05 -15.91
C ALA A 65 -4.80 -9.17 -17.45
N ASP A 66 -5.90 -8.77 -18.06
CA ASP A 66 -6.16 -8.93 -19.51
C ASP A 66 -5.18 -8.12 -20.38
N ASP A 67 -4.61 -7.04 -19.83
CA ASP A 67 -3.65 -6.17 -20.51
C ASP A 67 -2.19 -6.68 -20.41
N ILE A 68 -1.94 -7.76 -19.65
CA ILE A 68 -0.61 -8.32 -19.42
C ILE A 68 -0.41 -9.61 -20.20
N HIS A 69 0.69 -9.67 -20.97
CA HIS A 69 1.16 -10.89 -21.62
C HIS A 69 2.40 -11.42 -20.90
N PHE A 70 2.25 -12.57 -20.22
CA PHE A 70 3.38 -13.23 -19.55
C PHE A 70 4.18 -14.08 -20.53
N VAL A 71 5.47 -13.83 -20.58
CA VAL A 71 6.45 -14.55 -21.40
C VAL A 71 7.39 -15.35 -20.50
N LEU A 72 7.57 -16.62 -20.73
CA LEU A 72 8.42 -17.47 -19.91
C LEU A 72 9.87 -17.43 -20.41
N GLN A 73 10.82 -17.05 -19.56
CA GLN A 73 12.23 -17.30 -19.71
C GLN A 73 12.61 -18.57 -18.93
N ALA A 74 12.67 -19.71 -19.62
CA ALA A 74 12.95 -20.99 -18.98
C ALA A 74 14.37 -21.07 -18.40
N GLU A 75 15.36 -20.55 -19.12
CA GLU A 75 16.77 -20.50 -18.71
C GLU A 75 17.20 -19.04 -18.53
N GLN A 76 17.78 -18.68 -17.39
CA GLN A 76 18.22 -17.33 -17.09
C GLN A 76 19.61 -17.06 -17.65
N LEU A 77 19.69 -16.85 -18.97
CA LEU A 77 20.95 -16.63 -19.71
C LEU A 77 21.29 -15.14 -19.90
N GLY A 78 20.72 -14.26 -19.11
CA GLY A 78 20.98 -12.82 -19.12
C GLY A 78 19.80 -11.98 -19.59
N THR A 79 19.97 -10.64 -19.51
CA THR A 79 18.90 -9.66 -19.80
C THR A 79 18.55 -9.57 -21.29
N GLY A 80 19.53 -9.70 -22.18
CA GLY A 80 19.29 -9.74 -23.61
C GLY A 80 18.50 -10.99 -24.02
N HIS A 81 18.82 -12.16 -23.43
CA HIS A 81 18.06 -13.39 -23.62
C HIS A 81 16.62 -13.23 -23.11
N ALA A 82 16.41 -12.55 -22.00
CA ALA A 82 15.07 -12.29 -21.47
C ALA A 82 14.21 -11.47 -22.44
N VAL A 83 14.74 -10.37 -22.99
CA VAL A 83 14.04 -9.56 -24.00
C VAL A 83 13.75 -10.37 -25.26
N ALA A 84 14.70 -11.23 -25.70
CA ALA A 84 14.52 -12.07 -26.88
C ALA A 84 13.32 -13.03 -26.76
N GLN A 85 12.96 -13.48 -25.55
CA GLN A 85 11.76 -14.31 -25.35
C GLN A 85 10.45 -13.54 -25.68
N ALA A 86 10.44 -12.23 -25.49
CA ALA A 86 9.26 -11.41 -25.80
C ALA A 86 9.18 -11.04 -27.29
N LEU A 87 10.26 -11.13 -28.05
CA LEU A 87 10.39 -10.65 -29.42
C LEU A 87 9.28 -11.15 -30.37
N PRO A 88 8.84 -12.43 -30.32
CA PRO A 88 7.77 -12.91 -31.22
C PRO A 88 6.41 -12.23 -31.02
N ALA A 89 6.20 -11.56 -29.89
CA ALA A 89 4.94 -10.89 -29.55
C ALA A 89 5.02 -9.37 -29.69
N LEU A 90 6.20 -8.82 -30.03
CA LEU A 90 6.42 -7.39 -30.20
C LEU A 90 6.06 -6.96 -31.61
N GLU A 91 5.19 -5.97 -31.73
CA GLU A 91 4.71 -5.45 -33.04
C GLU A 91 4.75 -3.91 -33.10
N ALA A 92 5.09 -3.24 -32.01
CA ALA A 92 5.06 -1.80 -31.94
C ALA A 92 6.27 -1.12 -32.61
N ASP A 93 6.09 0.14 -32.99
CA ASP A 93 7.16 0.98 -33.54
C ASP A 93 8.28 1.23 -32.54
N LYS A 94 7.91 1.33 -31.24
CA LYS A 94 8.83 1.53 -30.11
C LYS A 94 8.63 0.44 -29.07
N VAL A 95 9.73 0.00 -28.46
CA VAL A 95 9.74 -0.92 -27.33
C VAL A 95 10.44 -0.25 -26.16
N LEU A 96 9.73 -0.14 -25.02
CA LEU A 96 10.29 0.30 -23.75
C LEU A 96 10.62 -0.93 -22.89
N ILE A 97 11.86 -1.00 -22.41
CA ILE A 97 12.33 -2.11 -21.56
C ILE A 97 12.48 -1.60 -20.13
N LEU A 98 11.78 -2.24 -19.20
CA LEU A 98 11.77 -1.93 -17.76
C LEU A 98 12.20 -3.13 -16.93
N TYR A 99 12.51 -2.89 -15.66
CA TYR A 99 12.88 -3.93 -14.70
C TYR A 99 11.83 -4.04 -13.60
N GLY A 100 11.35 -5.25 -13.33
CA GLY A 100 10.28 -5.53 -12.36
C GLY A 100 10.66 -5.31 -10.89
N ASP A 101 11.92 -5.09 -10.60
CA ASP A 101 12.47 -4.78 -9.27
C ASP A 101 12.86 -3.30 -9.09
N VAL A 102 12.53 -2.43 -10.07
CA VAL A 102 12.75 -0.97 -10.03
C VAL A 102 11.42 -0.23 -9.92
N PRO A 103 10.76 -0.26 -8.74
CA PRO A 103 9.35 0.11 -8.59
C PRO A 103 9.07 1.62 -8.57
N LEU A 104 10.11 2.47 -8.43
CA LEU A 104 9.92 3.90 -8.17
C LEU A 104 10.10 4.79 -9.40
N THR A 105 10.32 4.20 -10.58
CA THR A 105 10.48 4.94 -11.83
C THR A 105 9.22 5.76 -12.15
N ARG A 106 9.42 7.05 -12.50
CA ARG A 106 8.33 7.98 -12.72
C ARG A 106 7.84 7.96 -14.16
N VAL A 107 6.54 8.14 -14.33
CA VAL A 107 5.91 8.24 -15.65
C VAL A 107 6.50 9.40 -16.46
N GLU A 108 6.72 10.55 -15.83
CA GLU A 108 7.27 11.74 -16.48
C GLU A 108 8.68 11.52 -17.03
N THR A 109 9.53 10.79 -16.29
CA THR A 109 10.89 10.44 -16.74
C THR A 109 10.85 9.50 -17.94
N LEU A 110 9.98 8.49 -17.89
CA LEU A 110 9.79 7.55 -19.02
C LEU A 110 9.17 8.24 -20.24
N THR A 111 8.27 9.20 -20.05
CA THR A 111 7.69 9.98 -21.13
C THR A 111 8.77 10.78 -21.86
N ARG A 112 9.64 11.51 -21.14
CA ARG A 112 10.78 12.22 -21.76
C ARG A 112 11.74 11.29 -22.46
N LEU A 113 12.00 10.10 -21.89
CA LEU A 113 12.81 9.08 -22.54
C LEU A 113 12.20 8.60 -23.87
N LEU A 114 10.88 8.34 -23.89
CA LEU A 114 10.16 7.90 -25.07
C LEU A 114 10.09 8.98 -26.17
N GLU A 115 10.05 10.25 -25.81
CA GLU A 115 10.08 11.37 -26.77
C GLU A 115 11.41 11.40 -27.55
N GLN A 116 12.50 10.99 -26.93
CA GLN A 116 13.84 10.94 -27.56
C GLN A 116 14.00 9.75 -28.52
N ALA A 117 13.24 8.66 -28.33
CA ALA A 117 13.36 7.44 -29.14
C ALA A 117 12.57 7.57 -30.46
N ASN A 118 13.22 7.23 -31.58
CA ASN A 118 12.59 7.19 -32.92
C ASN A 118 13.37 6.19 -33.81
N GLU A 119 13.06 6.11 -35.12
CA GLU A 119 13.72 5.14 -36.03
C GLU A 119 15.24 5.31 -36.17
N SER A 120 15.79 6.49 -35.90
CA SER A 120 17.23 6.82 -35.98
C SER A 120 17.89 7.06 -34.63
N GLN A 121 17.13 6.95 -33.54
CA GLN A 121 17.59 7.31 -32.21
C GLN A 121 17.04 6.36 -31.15
N LEU A 122 17.95 5.86 -30.29
CA LEU A 122 17.64 5.05 -29.12
C LEU A 122 17.64 5.93 -27.88
N GLY A 123 16.68 5.78 -26.98
CA GLY A 123 16.65 6.43 -25.67
C GLY A 123 17.25 5.54 -24.59
N LEU A 124 18.18 6.09 -23.80
CA LEU A 124 18.83 5.42 -22.67
C LEU A 124 18.60 6.23 -21.40
N LEU A 125 17.98 5.62 -20.39
CA LEU A 125 17.87 6.24 -19.06
C LEU A 125 19.16 6.04 -18.29
N THR A 126 19.78 7.13 -17.87
CA THR A 126 21.03 7.14 -17.09
C THR A 126 20.79 7.72 -15.70
N VAL A 127 21.77 7.57 -14.81
CA VAL A 127 21.75 8.16 -13.47
C VAL A 127 23.16 8.56 -13.04
N ASN A 128 23.27 9.71 -12.36
CA ASN A 128 24.53 10.10 -11.73
C ASN A 128 24.57 9.59 -10.29
N LEU A 129 25.46 8.64 -10.02
CA LEU A 129 25.57 7.94 -8.73
C LEU A 129 26.70 8.51 -7.89
N ALA A 130 26.43 8.67 -6.57
CA ALA A 130 27.49 8.98 -5.61
C ALA A 130 28.49 7.82 -5.51
N ASP A 131 27.99 6.59 -5.45
CA ASP A 131 28.78 5.34 -5.55
C ASP A 131 28.24 4.48 -6.70
N PRO A 132 28.91 4.46 -7.87
CA PRO A 132 28.46 3.68 -9.02
C PRO A 132 28.83 2.19 -8.95
N THR A 133 29.29 1.67 -7.82
CA THR A 133 29.70 0.26 -7.68
C THR A 133 28.56 -0.69 -8.06
N GLY A 134 28.85 -1.64 -8.93
CA GLY A 134 27.89 -2.65 -9.40
C GLY A 134 27.05 -2.24 -10.61
N TYR A 135 27.06 -0.96 -11.02
CA TYR A 135 26.35 -0.49 -12.21
C TYR A 135 27.24 -0.55 -13.47
N GLY A 136 26.64 -0.72 -14.64
CA GLY A 136 27.30 -0.46 -15.92
C GLY A 136 27.63 1.02 -16.07
N ARG A 137 28.75 1.33 -16.70
CA ARG A 137 29.24 2.71 -16.91
C ARG A 137 28.90 3.20 -18.31
N ILE A 138 28.41 4.43 -18.40
CA ILE A 138 28.13 5.09 -19.69
C ILE A 138 29.45 5.65 -20.22
N VAL A 139 29.98 5.05 -21.29
CA VAL A 139 31.21 5.50 -21.94
C VAL A 139 30.87 6.47 -23.06
N ARG A 140 31.45 7.67 -23.00
CA ARG A 140 31.24 8.74 -23.98
C ARG A 140 32.56 9.06 -24.71
N ASN A 141 32.44 9.50 -25.96
CA ASN A 141 33.58 10.02 -26.69
C ASN A 141 33.93 11.47 -26.27
N ALA A 142 34.98 12.05 -26.87
CA ALA A 142 35.42 13.41 -26.58
C ALA A 142 34.36 14.49 -26.84
N ASN A 143 33.35 14.22 -27.68
CA ASN A 143 32.22 15.11 -27.99
C ASN A 143 31.02 14.88 -27.07
N GLY A 144 31.13 14.03 -26.04
CA GLY A 144 30.04 13.72 -25.11
C GLY A 144 29.03 12.72 -25.64
N VAL A 145 29.21 12.13 -26.82
CA VAL A 145 28.27 11.16 -27.42
C VAL A 145 28.51 9.77 -26.80
N VAL A 146 27.44 9.09 -26.42
CA VAL A 146 27.49 7.73 -25.90
C VAL A 146 28.08 6.78 -26.95
N GLN A 147 29.04 5.96 -26.54
CA GLN A 147 29.66 4.95 -27.39
C GLN A 147 29.29 3.53 -26.96
N ALA A 148 29.24 3.27 -25.66
CA ALA A 148 28.97 1.95 -25.11
C ALA A 148 28.58 2.04 -23.66
N ILE A 149 28.04 0.94 -23.15
CA ILE A 149 27.91 0.65 -21.72
C ILE A 149 28.95 -0.45 -21.42
N VAL A 150 29.75 -0.25 -20.35
CA VAL A 150 30.69 -1.27 -19.88
C VAL A 150 30.29 -1.71 -18.48
N GLU A 151 29.99 -3.00 -18.33
CA GLU A 151 29.56 -3.57 -17.05
C GLU A 151 30.68 -3.46 -16.00
N HIS A 152 30.31 -3.32 -14.71
CA HIS A 152 31.27 -3.07 -13.62
C HIS A 152 32.40 -4.10 -13.56
N LYS A 153 32.11 -5.37 -13.85
CA LYS A 153 33.10 -6.47 -13.81
C LYS A 153 34.08 -6.43 -14.95
N ASP A 154 33.65 -5.91 -16.10
CA ASP A 154 34.43 -5.80 -17.32
C ASP A 154 35.14 -4.44 -17.47
N ALA A 155 34.85 -3.47 -16.58
CA ALA A 155 35.32 -2.10 -16.64
C ALA A 155 36.78 -1.97 -16.18
N SER A 156 37.59 -1.21 -16.94
CA SER A 156 38.94 -0.76 -16.53
C SER A 156 38.83 0.19 -15.32
N GLU A 157 39.96 0.46 -14.66
CA GLU A 157 40.05 1.39 -13.54
C GLU A 157 39.55 2.80 -13.92
N ALA A 158 39.96 3.31 -15.07
CA ALA A 158 39.48 4.60 -15.59
C ALA A 158 37.98 4.61 -15.84
N GLN A 159 37.40 3.53 -16.36
CA GLN A 159 35.98 3.42 -16.60
C GLN A 159 35.17 3.31 -15.27
N ARG A 160 35.72 2.63 -14.26
CA ARG A 160 35.12 2.54 -12.92
C ARG A 160 34.97 3.89 -12.23
N ALA A 161 35.81 4.87 -12.57
CA ALA A 161 35.73 6.24 -12.04
C ALA A 161 34.56 7.05 -12.63
N ILE A 162 33.94 6.60 -13.72
CA ILE A 162 32.76 7.25 -14.31
C ILE A 162 31.60 7.11 -13.34
N ARG A 163 30.93 8.24 -13.02
CA ARG A 163 29.77 8.28 -12.12
C ARG A 163 28.44 8.07 -12.81
N GLU A 164 28.39 8.30 -14.13
CA GLU A 164 27.19 8.07 -14.91
C GLU A 164 26.96 6.57 -15.11
N GLY A 165 25.92 6.07 -14.44
CA GLY A 165 25.51 4.68 -14.43
C GLY A 165 24.39 4.37 -15.41
N ASN A 166 24.40 3.14 -15.90
CA ASN A 166 23.32 2.57 -16.68
C ASN A 166 22.19 2.08 -15.75
N THR A 167 20.96 2.49 -16.02
CA THR A 167 19.78 1.99 -15.27
C THR A 167 19.23 0.68 -15.84
N GLY A 168 19.62 0.32 -17.07
CA GLY A 168 19.04 -0.77 -17.85
C GLY A 168 17.76 -0.39 -18.60
N ILE A 169 17.14 0.73 -18.28
CA ILE A 169 15.89 1.18 -18.91
C ILE A 169 16.19 1.78 -20.26
N LEU A 170 15.61 1.20 -21.32
CA LEU A 170 15.85 1.53 -22.72
C LEU A 170 14.54 1.75 -23.48
N ALA A 171 14.51 2.75 -24.34
CA ALA A 171 13.47 2.94 -25.35
C ALA A 171 14.09 2.74 -26.74
N VAL A 172 13.71 1.67 -27.43
CA VAL A 172 14.35 1.25 -28.69
C VAL A 172 13.37 1.22 -29.85
N PRO A 173 13.87 1.46 -31.11
CA PRO A 173 13.06 1.20 -32.30
C PRO A 173 12.71 -0.29 -32.43
N GLY A 174 11.43 -0.63 -32.46
CA GLY A 174 10.95 -2.00 -32.46
C GLY A 174 11.53 -2.83 -33.63
N LYS A 175 11.60 -2.26 -34.82
CA LYS A 175 12.13 -2.90 -36.04
C LYS A 175 13.60 -3.31 -35.95
N ARG A 176 14.40 -2.64 -35.12
CA ARG A 176 15.85 -2.89 -34.97
C ARG A 176 16.17 -3.90 -33.89
N LEU A 177 15.28 -4.03 -32.89
CA LEU A 177 15.54 -4.80 -31.68
C LEU A 177 15.88 -6.27 -31.98
N GLY A 178 15.13 -6.89 -32.90
CA GLY A 178 15.33 -8.31 -33.25
C GLY A 178 16.71 -8.59 -33.86
N ASP A 179 17.18 -7.72 -34.74
CA ASP A 179 18.50 -7.83 -35.35
C ASP A 179 19.60 -7.72 -34.29
N TRP A 180 19.54 -6.73 -33.41
CA TRP A 180 20.53 -6.56 -32.33
C TRP A 180 20.54 -7.75 -31.36
N LEU A 181 19.37 -8.23 -30.93
CA LEU A 181 19.28 -9.40 -30.04
C LEU A 181 19.88 -10.67 -30.66
N SER A 182 19.76 -10.85 -31.99
CA SER A 182 20.32 -12.00 -32.69
C SER A 182 21.86 -11.97 -32.78
N ARG A 183 22.49 -10.78 -32.65
CA ARG A 183 23.94 -10.56 -32.67
C ARG A 183 24.57 -10.58 -31.28
N LEU A 184 23.82 -10.68 -30.19
CA LEU A 184 24.36 -10.76 -28.85
C LEU A 184 25.25 -11.99 -28.66
N SER A 185 26.34 -11.83 -27.91
CA SER A 185 27.19 -12.93 -27.48
C SER A 185 27.27 -13.02 -25.97
N ASN A 186 27.66 -14.19 -25.46
CA ASN A 186 27.89 -14.40 -24.04
C ASN A 186 29.37 -14.47 -23.66
N SER A 187 30.26 -13.96 -24.55
CA SER A 187 31.71 -13.92 -24.33
C SER A 187 32.09 -12.77 -23.39
N ASN A 188 31.66 -12.81 -22.14
CA ASN A 188 31.91 -11.79 -21.14
C ASN A 188 32.18 -12.43 -19.76
N ALA A 189 32.48 -11.65 -18.74
CA ALA A 189 32.83 -12.10 -17.39
C ALA A 189 31.74 -12.94 -16.68
N GLN A 190 30.51 -12.85 -17.11
CA GLN A 190 29.39 -13.59 -16.50
C GLN A 190 28.87 -14.76 -17.38
N GLY A 191 29.27 -14.83 -18.64
CA GLY A 191 28.77 -15.82 -19.60
C GLY A 191 27.31 -15.59 -19.98
N GLU A 192 26.79 -14.35 -19.87
CA GLU A 192 25.41 -13.96 -20.09
C GLU A 192 25.23 -13.11 -21.35
N TYR A 193 24.06 -13.15 -21.97
CA TYR A 193 23.69 -12.24 -23.06
C TYR A 193 23.28 -10.88 -22.48
N TYR A 194 24.20 -9.92 -22.52
CA TYR A 194 23.96 -8.60 -21.98
C TYR A 194 23.09 -7.73 -22.90
N LEU A 195 21.95 -7.25 -22.42
CA LEU A 195 21.15 -6.27 -23.16
C LEU A 195 21.90 -4.97 -23.43
N THR A 196 22.85 -4.60 -22.59
CA THR A 196 23.67 -3.40 -22.69
C THR A 196 24.56 -3.36 -23.95
N ASP A 197 24.87 -4.53 -24.54
CA ASP A 197 25.64 -4.60 -25.79
C ASP A 197 24.87 -4.03 -27.00
N VAL A 198 23.52 -3.97 -26.91
CA VAL A 198 22.66 -3.32 -27.92
C VAL A 198 23.06 -1.85 -28.13
N ILE A 199 23.58 -1.17 -27.12
CA ILE A 199 24.02 0.23 -27.22
C ILE A 199 25.18 0.36 -28.19
N ALA A 200 26.24 -0.47 -28.05
CA ALA A 200 27.37 -0.45 -28.95
C ALA A 200 26.96 -0.84 -30.38
N MET A 201 26.06 -1.79 -30.54
CA MET A 201 25.53 -2.19 -31.86
C MET A 201 24.73 -1.05 -32.50
N ALA A 202 23.90 -0.36 -31.75
CA ALA A 202 23.14 0.80 -32.25
C ALA A 202 24.08 1.92 -32.75
N VAL A 203 25.13 2.22 -31.99
CA VAL A 203 26.17 3.18 -32.38
C VAL A 203 26.89 2.74 -33.65
N ALA A 204 27.28 1.45 -33.76
CA ALA A 204 27.93 0.88 -34.95
C ALA A 204 27.02 0.94 -36.18
N ASP A 205 25.70 0.77 -36.00
CA ASP A 205 24.69 0.86 -37.06
C ASP A 205 24.33 2.33 -37.41
N GLY A 206 25.01 3.31 -36.80
CA GLY A 206 24.84 4.75 -37.07
C GLY A 206 23.67 5.43 -36.35
N LEU A 207 23.06 4.79 -35.34
CA LEU A 207 22.02 5.43 -34.55
C LEU A 207 22.63 6.33 -33.47
N VAL A 208 21.89 7.38 -33.14
CA VAL A 208 22.23 8.22 -31.98
C VAL A 208 21.66 7.61 -30.72
N VAL A 209 22.46 7.53 -29.65
CA VAL A 209 21.97 7.15 -28.31
C VAL A 209 21.74 8.43 -27.52
N ALA A 210 20.46 8.82 -27.42
CA ALA A 210 20.05 9.95 -26.59
C ALA A 210 19.88 9.50 -25.14
N THR A 211 20.30 10.34 -24.21
CA THR A 211 20.22 10.02 -22.78
C THR A 211 19.23 10.93 -22.07
N GLU A 212 18.33 10.33 -21.29
CA GLU A 212 17.58 10.99 -20.23
C GLU A 212 18.26 10.65 -18.90
N THR A 213 18.44 11.61 -18.02
CA THR A 213 19.06 11.37 -16.71
C THR A 213 18.01 11.43 -15.61
N ALA A 214 17.89 10.36 -14.82
CA ALA A 214 17.03 10.34 -13.65
C ALA A 214 17.45 11.43 -12.66
N GLN A 215 16.48 12.16 -12.12
CA GLN A 215 16.73 13.27 -11.20
C GLN A 215 17.11 12.81 -9.80
N ASP A 216 16.75 11.57 -9.43
CA ASP A 216 16.95 10.96 -8.13
C ASP A 216 17.46 9.52 -8.31
N GLU A 217 18.54 9.16 -7.63
CA GLU A 217 19.09 7.79 -7.66
C GLU A 217 18.04 6.75 -7.23
N MET A 218 17.19 7.10 -6.29
CA MET A 218 16.16 6.22 -5.77
C MET A 218 15.06 5.90 -6.78
N GLU A 219 14.88 6.76 -7.79
CA GLU A 219 13.90 6.53 -8.88
C GLU A 219 14.25 5.26 -9.70
N VAL A 220 15.51 4.97 -9.82
CA VAL A 220 16.04 3.87 -10.65
C VAL A 220 16.73 2.78 -9.83
N LEU A 221 16.63 2.83 -8.51
CA LEU A 221 17.17 1.80 -7.63
C LEU A 221 16.36 0.51 -7.74
N GLY A 222 17.03 -0.61 -7.98
CA GLY A 222 16.47 -1.95 -7.91
C GLY A 222 16.75 -2.61 -6.55
N ALA A 223 15.78 -3.32 -5.98
CA ALA A 223 15.99 -4.05 -4.75
C ALA A 223 16.57 -5.44 -5.02
N ASN A 224 17.81 -5.68 -4.66
CA ASN A 224 18.45 -6.99 -4.73
C ASN A 224 18.52 -7.72 -3.38
N ASP A 225 18.36 -7.00 -2.28
CA ASP A 225 18.37 -7.51 -0.92
C ASP A 225 17.38 -6.73 -0.03
N ARG A 226 17.32 -7.13 1.25
CA ARG A 226 16.38 -6.53 2.22
C ARG A 226 16.75 -5.09 2.60
N ILE A 227 18.01 -4.71 2.51
CA ILE A 227 18.49 -3.35 2.83
C ILE A 227 17.97 -2.41 1.74
N GLN A 228 18.21 -2.76 0.47
CA GLN A 228 17.70 -1.98 -0.67
C GLN A 228 16.17 -1.92 -0.69
N LEU A 229 15.48 -3.02 -0.36
CA LEU A 229 14.03 -3.01 -0.23
C LEU A 229 13.54 -2.01 0.83
N SER A 230 14.20 -1.97 2.00
CA SER A 230 13.86 -1.00 3.06
C SER A 230 14.13 0.44 2.63
N GLN A 231 15.19 0.69 1.84
CA GLN A 231 15.49 2.01 1.28
C GLN A 231 14.38 2.47 0.32
N LEU A 232 13.92 1.57 -0.55
CA LEU A 232 12.79 1.84 -1.46
C LEU A 232 11.50 2.16 -0.69
N GLU A 233 11.19 1.39 0.36
CA GLU A 233 10.03 1.65 1.24
C GLU A 233 10.12 3.05 1.85
N CYS A 234 11.24 3.38 2.51
CA CYS A 234 11.43 4.68 3.14
C CYS A 234 11.30 5.84 2.12
N HIS A 235 11.90 5.68 0.94
CA HIS A 235 11.83 6.72 -0.09
C HIS A 235 10.40 6.88 -0.64
N TYR A 236 9.70 5.78 -0.87
CA TYR A 236 8.28 5.82 -1.28
C TYR A 236 7.44 6.60 -0.27
N GLN A 237 7.57 6.28 1.03
CA GLN A 237 6.80 6.92 2.09
C GLN A 237 7.11 8.42 2.19
N GLN A 238 8.38 8.82 2.09
CA GLN A 238 8.77 10.23 2.05
C GLN A 238 8.22 10.97 0.83
N ARG A 239 8.21 10.32 -0.35
CA ARG A 239 7.60 10.89 -1.56
C ARG A 239 6.11 11.09 -1.38
N MET A 240 5.40 10.09 -0.86
CA MET A 240 3.96 10.17 -0.57
C MET A 240 3.65 11.27 0.44
N ALA A 241 4.38 11.34 1.53
CA ALA A 241 4.23 12.39 2.54
C ALA A 241 4.40 13.79 1.94
N ARG A 242 5.43 14.02 1.12
CA ARG A 242 5.64 15.29 0.41
C ARG A 242 4.49 15.66 -0.52
N GLN A 243 3.97 14.67 -1.27
CA GLN A 243 2.82 14.89 -2.17
C GLN A 243 1.57 15.32 -1.39
N LEU A 244 1.27 14.65 -0.29
CA LEU A 244 0.12 14.99 0.55
C LEU A 244 0.26 16.38 1.21
N MET A 245 1.45 16.70 1.72
CA MET A 245 1.72 18.05 2.27
C MET A 245 1.58 19.14 1.18
N ALA A 246 2.02 18.88 -0.03
CA ALA A 246 1.84 19.81 -1.15
C ALA A 246 0.36 20.00 -1.55
N GLN A 247 -0.51 19.06 -1.21
CA GLN A 247 -1.96 19.13 -1.39
C GLN A 247 -2.70 19.78 -0.21
N GLY A 248 -1.98 20.18 0.86
CA GLY A 248 -2.56 20.88 2.01
C GLY A 248 -2.80 20.01 3.25
N VAL A 249 -2.25 18.78 3.28
CA VAL A 249 -2.28 17.93 4.48
C VAL A 249 -1.17 18.35 5.44
N THR A 250 -1.48 18.46 6.72
CA THR A 250 -0.50 18.71 7.79
C THR A 250 -0.02 17.38 8.37
N LEU A 251 1.25 17.04 8.18
CA LEU A 251 1.92 15.92 8.84
C LEU A 251 2.87 16.46 9.90
N PHE A 252 2.73 16.07 11.18
CA PHE A 252 3.62 16.53 12.25
C PHE A 252 5.04 15.97 12.13
N ASP A 253 5.17 14.75 11.63
CA ASP A 253 6.46 14.16 11.26
C ASP A 253 6.30 13.26 10.03
N PRO A 254 6.73 13.73 8.85
CA PRO A 254 6.61 12.96 7.61
C PRO A 254 7.47 11.69 7.57
N HIS A 255 8.41 11.49 8.51
CA HIS A 255 9.20 10.27 8.62
C HIS A 255 8.52 9.18 9.45
N ARG A 256 7.44 9.50 10.12
CA ARG A 256 6.65 8.60 10.98
C ARG A 256 5.20 8.49 10.50
N PHE A 257 5.04 8.40 9.21
CA PHE A 257 3.75 8.26 8.53
C PHE A 257 3.88 7.26 7.39
N ASP A 258 3.02 6.26 7.35
CA ASP A 258 3.03 5.21 6.32
C ASP A 258 1.71 5.15 5.57
N VAL A 259 1.81 5.06 4.25
CA VAL A 259 0.70 4.72 3.35
C VAL A 259 0.98 3.37 2.70
N ARG A 260 0.08 2.41 2.88
CA ARG A 260 0.19 1.04 2.35
C ARG A 260 -1.05 0.71 1.51
N GLY A 261 -1.24 1.43 0.43
CA GLY A 261 -2.40 1.31 -0.45
C GLY A 261 -2.77 2.62 -1.12
N GLU A 262 -4.07 2.83 -1.33
CA GLU A 262 -4.63 4.00 -1.99
C GLU A 262 -5.26 4.95 -0.97
N VAL A 263 -4.84 6.21 -0.98
CA VAL A 263 -5.40 7.24 -0.10
C VAL A 263 -5.94 8.41 -0.91
N SER A 264 -7.10 8.90 -0.50
CA SER A 264 -7.67 10.16 -0.98
C SER A 264 -7.86 11.08 0.23
N MET A 265 -7.32 12.31 0.17
CA MET A 265 -7.37 13.26 1.27
C MET A 265 -7.97 14.59 0.83
N GLY A 266 -8.84 15.13 1.69
CA GLY A 266 -9.37 16.47 1.56
C GLY A 266 -8.39 17.54 2.04
N ARG A 267 -8.89 18.77 2.21
CA ARG A 267 -8.11 19.92 2.69
C ARG A 267 -8.12 19.99 4.21
N ASP A 268 -7.08 20.63 4.76
CA ASP A 268 -6.94 20.91 6.20
C ASP A 268 -6.97 19.63 7.08
N VAL A 269 -6.59 18.50 6.49
CA VAL A 269 -6.40 17.23 7.22
C VAL A 269 -5.13 17.34 8.06
N THR A 270 -5.21 16.94 9.34
CA THR A 270 -4.07 16.93 10.26
C THR A 270 -3.79 15.50 10.73
N ILE A 271 -2.54 15.04 10.57
CA ILE A 271 -2.12 13.69 10.92
C ILE A 271 -0.89 13.76 11.84
N ASP A 272 -1.00 13.11 12.99
CA ASP A 272 0.06 13.01 13.98
C ASP A 272 1.02 11.84 13.65
N ILE A 273 1.99 11.60 14.52
CA ILE A 273 3.06 10.61 14.33
C ILE A 273 2.58 9.17 14.39
N ASN A 274 3.32 8.28 13.72
CA ASN A 274 3.11 6.83 13.72
C ASN A 274 1.71 6.42 13.24
N VAL A 275 1.14 7.16 12.30
CA VAL A 275 -0.13 6.80 11.66
C VAL A 275 0.15 5.93 10.44
N ILE A 276 -0.59 4.83 10.34
CA ILE A 276 -0.53 3.90 9.20
C ILE A 276 -1.89 3.90 8.50
N LEU A 277 -1.90 4.24 7.21
CA LEU A 277 -3.07 4.13 6.34
C LEU A 277 -2.89 2.92 5.42
N GLU A 278 -3.82 1.95 5.47
CA GLU A 278 -3.70 0.69 4.75
C GLU A 278 -4.93 0.42 3.88
N GLY A 279 -4.72 -0.21 2.72
CA GLY A 279 -5.79 -0.52 1.77
C GLY A 279 -6.36 0.74 1.13
N ARG A 280 -7.69 0.84 1.02
CA ARG A 280 -8.36 2.01 0.46
C ARG A 280 -8.90 2.92 1.57
N VAL A 281 -8.27 4.06 1.78
CA VAL A 281 -8.66 5.02 2.81
C VAL A 281 -9.11 6.34 2.18
N VAL A 282 -10.30 6.80 2.54
CA VAL A 282 -10.87 8.07 2.09
C VAL A 282 -11.01 8.98 3.30
N ILE A 283 -10.38 10.14 3.23
CA ILE A 283 -10.36 11.16 4.30
C ILE A 283 -10.87 12.46 3.71
N GLU A 284 -11.97 12.97 4.23
CA GLU A 284 -12.53 14.25 3.79
C GLU A 284 -11.89 15.44 4.50
N ASP A 285 -12.39 16.66 4.22
CA ASP A 285 -11.83 17.91 4.77
C ASP A 285 -11.89 17.97 6.30
N ASP A 286 -10.98 18.71 6.92
CA ASP A 286 -10.96 19.04 8.35
C ASP A 286 -10.80 17.83 9.31
N VAL A 287 -10.43 16.65 8.81
CA VAL A 287 -10.24 15.44 9.63
C VAL A 287 -8.96 15.54 10.45
N GLN A 288 -9.03 15.08 11.70
CA GLN A 288 -7.89 15.02 12.60
C GLN A 288 -7.58 13.59 13.02
N ILE A 289 -6.33 13.16 12.86
CA ILE A 289 -5.88 11.81 13.24
C ILE A 289 -4.75 11.93 14.24
N GLY A 290 -4.99 11.47 15.46
CA GLY A 290 -4.02 11.45 16.55
C GLY A 290 -2.96 10.37 16.38
N PRO A 291 -1.93 10.35 17.27
CA PRO A 291 -0.79 9.48 17.11
C PRO A 291 -1.10 7.99 17.30
N ASN A 292 -0.26 7.15 16.67
CA ASN A 292 -0.31 5.70 16.77
C ASN A 292 -1.64 5.07 16.30
N CYS A 293 -2.30 5.67 15.33
CA CYS A 293 -3.54 5.14 14.74
C CYS A 293 -3.24 4.26 13.53
N VAL A 294 -4.00 3.18 13.40
CA VAL A 294 -4.02 2.34 12.19
C VAL A 294 -5.40 2.42 11.57
N ILE A 295 -5.47 2.84 10.32
CA ILE A 295 -6.73 3.03 9.59
C ILE A 295 -6.65 2.24 8.30
N LYS A 296 -7.52 1.24 8.17
CA LYS A 296 -7.56 0.33 7.04
C LYS A 296 -8.93 0.32 6.38
N ASP A 297 -8.97 0.38 5.04
CA ASP A 297 -10.19 0.22 4.23
C ASP A 297 -11.39 1.03 4.78
N SER A 298 -11.16 2.30 5.17
CA SER A 298 -12.11 3.08 5.96
C SER A 298 -12.37 4.45 5.34
N ILE A 299 -13.52 5.04 5.72
CA ILE A 299 -13.96 6.35 5.27
C ILE A 299 -14.13 7.27 6.48
N LEU A 300 -13.43 8.41 6.48
CA LEU A 300 -13.54 9.46 7.47
C LEU A 300 -14.19 10.69 6.83
N ARG A 301 -15.41 11.01 7.24
CA ARG A 301 -16.14 12.15 6.71
C ARG A 301 -15.64 13.46 7.33
N ARG A 302 -16.05 14.58 6.75
CA ARG A 302 -15.64 15.92 7.16
C ARG A 302 -15.62 16.11 8.68
N GLY A 303 -14.51 16.66 9.18
CA GLY A 303 -14.35 17.00 10.59
C GLY A 303 -14.34 15.81 11.55
N ALA A 304 -14.24 14.58 11.07
CA ALA A 304 -14.10 13.41 11.93
C ALA A 304 -12.78 13.45 12.72
N ILE A 305 -12.81 12.95 13.97
CA ILE A 305 -11.63 12.96 14.85
C ILE A 305 -11.32 11.53 15.30
N VAL A 306 -10.13 11.05 14.94
CA VAL A 306 -9.59 9.78 15.44
C VAL A 306 -8.54 10.08 16.49
N LYS A 307 -8.84 9.77 17.75
CA LYS A 307 -7.91 10.03 18.87
C LYS A 307 -6.87 8.91 18.97
N ALA A 308 -5.79 9.21 19.70
CA ALA A 308 -4.59 8.37 19.81
C ALA A 308 -4.86 6.87 20.06
N ASN A 309 -4.00 6.03 19.49
CA ASN A 309 -3.99 4.58 19.68
C ASN A 309 -5.30 3.88 19.26
N SER A 310 -6.02 4.41 18.29
CA SER A 310 -7.25 3.83 17.77
C SER A 310 -6.98 3.01 16.51
N HIS A 311 -7.77 1.95 16.32
CA HIS A 311 -7.65 1.04 15.19
C HIS A 311 -9.00 0.94 14.47
N LEU A 312 -9.02 1.34 13.20
CA LEU A 312 -10.18 1.33 12.32
C LEU A 312 -9.92 0.37 11.16
N GLU A 313 -10.85 -0.53 10.90
CA GLU A 313 -10.81 -1.45 9.76
C GLU A 313 -12.20 -1.61 9.16
N GLY A 314 -12.35 -1.32 7.85
CA GLY A 314 -13.63 -1.43 7.15
C GLY A 314 -14.73 -0.62 7.81
N ALA A 315 -14.39 0.57 8.33
CA ALA A 315 -15.27 1.41 9.13
C ALA A 315 -15.62 2.72 8.40
N GLU A 316 -16.77 3.30 8.77
CA GLU A 316 -17.18 4.63 8.30
C GLU A 316 -17.46 5.53 9.50
N MET A 317 -16.82 6.71 9.54
CA MET A 317 -17.10 7.77 10.50
C MET A 317 -17.82 8.91 9.81
N GLY A 318 -19.03 9.24 10.31
CA GLY A 318 -19.84 10.35 9.82
C GLY A 318 -19.26 11.72 10.14
N GLU A 319 -19.89 12.75 9.61
CA GLU A 319 -19.46 14.15 9.77
C GLU A 319 -19.37 14.55 11.26
N GLY A 320 -18.18 15.06 11.65
CA GLY A 320 -17.95 15.48 13.04
C GLY A 320 -18.01 14.36 14.09
N ALA A 321 -18.03 13.09 13.67
CA ALA A 321 -17.96 11.97 14.61
C ALA A 321 -16.55 11.83 15.19
N ASP A 322 -16.43 11.34 16.42
CA ASP A 322 -15.14 11.12 17.04
C ASP A 322 -15.00 9.73 17.68
N CYS A 323 -13.79 9.20 17.65
CA CYS A 323 -13.48 7.93 18.29
C CYS A 323 -12.15 7.93 19.04
N GLY A 324 -12.08 7.14 20.11
CA GLY A 324 -10.87 6.95 20.91
C GLY A 324 -10.80 7.85 22.16
N PRO A 325 -9.63 7.86 22.83
CA PRO A 325 -8.46 7.04 22.49
C PRO A 325 -8.68 5.54 22.74
N PHE A 326 -7.84 4.69 22.14
CA PHE A 326 -7.94 3.22 22.27
C PHE A 326 -9.30 2.64 21.83
N ALA A 327 -9.92 3.23 20.82
CA ALA A 327 -11.13 2.67 20.22
C ALA A 327 -10.79 1.64 19.15
N ARG A 328 -11.65 0.63 18.99
CA ARG A 328 -11.54 -0.34 17.92
C ARG A 328 -12.81 -0.40 17.08
N LEU A 329 -12.74 0.08 15.86
CA LEU A 329 -13.82 -0.04 14.89
C LEU A 329 -13.47 -1.15 13.90
N ARG A 330 -14.26 -2.23 13.92
CA ARG A 330 -14.09 -3.41 13.07
C ARG A 330 -15.00 -3.35 11.83
N PRO A 331 -14.79 -4.26 10.84
CA PRO A 331 -15.57 -4.25 9.62
C PRO A 331 -17.08 -4.16 9.86
N GLY A 332 -17.72 -3.25 9.12
CA GLY A 332 -19.13 -2.94 9.22
C GLY A 332 -19.51 -1.95 10.35
N ALA A 333 -18.53 -1.40 11.08
CA ALA A 333 -18.79 -0.33 12.05
C ALA A 333 -19.10 0.99 11.33
N LYS A 334 -20.23 1.64 11.69
CA LYS A 334 -20.60 2.94 11.14
C LYS A 334 -20.99 3.91 12.26
N LEU A 335 -20.39 5.06 12.29
CA LEU A 335 -20.73 6.17 13.16
C LEU A 335 -21.51 7.20 12.37
N GLY A 336 -22.71 7.54 12.82
CA GLY A 336 -23.50 8.65 12.31
C GLY A 336 -22.83 10.00 12.59
N ALA A 337 -23.39 11.07 12.04
CA ALA A 337 -22.86 12.41 12.29
C ALA A 337 -22.80 12.72 13.80
N LYS A 338 -21.67 13.31 14.25
CA LYS A 338 -21.46 13.69 15.66
C LYS A 338 -21.59 12.53 16.68
N ALA A 339 -21.56 11.29 16.22
CA ALA A 339 -21.55 10.15 17.13
C ALA A 339 -20.19 10.04 17.84
N HIS A 340 -20.21 9.58 19.09
CA HIS A 340 -19.01 9.50 19.94
C HIS A 340 -18.74 8.07 20.40
N VAL A 341 -17.54 7.58 20.14
CA VAL A 341 -17.01 6.30 20.65
C VAL A 341 -15.77 6.59 21.50
N GLY A 342 -15.83 6.33 22.80
CA GLY A 342 -14.75 6.63 23.72
C GLY A 342 -13.73 5.50 23.87
N ASN A 343 -13.00 5.54 25.00
CA ASN A 343 -11.87 4.66 25.24
C ASN A 343 -12.28 3.22 25.58
N PHE A 344 -11.53 2.27 24.99
CA PHE A 344 -11.74 0.82 25.16
C PHE A 344 -13.16 0.38 24.73
N VAL A 345 -13.69 1.02 23.71
CA VAL A 345 -14.94 0.63 23.08
C VAL A 345 -14.64 -0.08 21.77
N GLU A 346 -15.23 -1.26 21.59
CA GLU A 346 -15.13 -2.03 20.35
C GLU A 346 -16.48 -2.09 19.65
N LEU A 347 -16.52 -1.71 18.36
CA LEU A 347 -17.67 -1.89 17.48
C LEU A 347 -17.36 -2.94 16.42
N LYS A 348 -18.30 -3.85 16.16
CA LYS A 348 -18.21 -4.85 15.09
C LYS A 348 -19.56 -4.99 14.41
N ASN A 349 -19.64 -4.72 13.10
CA ASN A 349 -20.90 -4.80 12.35
C ASN A 349 -22.02 -4.07 13.12
N ALA A 350 -21.74 -2.83 13.52
CA ALA A 350 -22.64 -2.05 14.38
C ALA A 350 -22.76 -0.61 13.87
N VAL A 351 -23.97 -0.07 14.00
CA VAL A 351 -24.29 1.30 13.60
C VAL A 351 -24.65 2.12 14.85
N LEU A 352 -23.94 3.22 15.07
CA LEU A 352 -24.31 4.29 16.00
C LEU A 352 -24.95 5.42 15.21
N GLY A 353 -26.21 5.74 15.54
CA GLY A 353 -26.93 6.85 14.93
C GLY A 353 -26.33 8.23 15.26
N GLU A 354 -26.90 9.26 14.64
CA GLU A 354 -26.48 10.64 14.85
C GLU A 354 -26.45 11.02 16.34
N GLY A 355 -25.34 11.57 16.82
CA GLY A 355 -25.16 12.01 18.19
C GLY A 355 -25.22 10.92 19.25
N ALA A 356 -25.29 9.63 18.88
CA ALA A 356 -25.25 8.53 19.83
C ALA A 356 -23.86 8.40 20.46
N LYS A 357 -23.79 7.95 21.71
CA LYS A 357 -22.57 7.93 22.52
C LYS A 357 -22.33 6.57 23.17
N ALA A 358 -21.10 6.07 23.06
CA ALA A 358 -20.58 4.92 23.78
C ALA A 358 -19.20 5.28 24.35
N GLY A 359 -19.16 5.87 25.56
CA GLY A 359 -17.99 6.56 26.08
C GLY A 359 -16.89 5.64 26.61
N HIS A 360 -17.19 4.45 27.14
CA HIS A 360 -16.22 3.67 27.89
C HIS A 360 -16.49 2.18 27.87
N LEU A 361 -15.42 1.35 27.74
CA LEU A 361 -15.36 -0.06 28.13
C LEU A 361 -16.56 -0.91 27.61
N SER A 362 -16.96 -0.76 26.37
CA SER A 362 -18.16 -1.44 25.84
C SER A 362 -17.81 -2.29 24.61
N TYR A 363 -18.53 -3.42 24.47
CA TYR A 363 -18.54 -4.20 23.24
C TYR A 363 -19.91 -4.11 22.58
N LEU A 364 -19.94 -3.56 21.37
CA LEU A 364 -21.14 -3.37 20.57
C LEU A 364 -21.00 -4.16 19.26
N GLY A 365 -21.48 -5.39 19.26
CA GLY A 365 -21.45 -6.29 18.11
C GLY A 365 -22.83 -6.56 17.56
N ASP A 366 -22.98 -6.59 16.23
CA ASP A 366 -24.24 -6.85 15.53
C ASP A 366 -25.39 -6.00 16.09
N ALA A 367 -25.19 -4.67 16.18
CA ALA A 367 -26.11 -3.75 16.84
C ALA A 367 -26.52 -2.57 15.95
N GLU A 368 -27.76 -2.15 16.05
CA GLU A 368 -28.27 -0.88 15.52
C GLU A 368 -28.71 0.00 16.69
N ILE A 369 -28.02 1.14 16.85
CA ILE A 369 -28.23 2.07 17.95
C ILE A 369 -28.76 3.38 17.37
N GLY A 370 -29.95 3.74 17.71
CA GLY A 370 -30.62 4.94 17.20
C GLY A 370 -29.97 6.24 17.68
N ALA A 371 -30.37 7.33 17.03
CA ALA A 371 -29.80 8.66 17.27
C ALA A 371 -29.91 9.07 18.75
N ARG A 372 -28.96 9.88 19.24
CA ARG A 372 -28.90 10.49 20.56
C ARG A 372 -28.90 9.50 21.73
N SER A 373 -28.82 8.20 21.47
CA SER A 373 -28.76 7.17 22.49
C SER A 373 -27.45 7.19 23.25
N ASN A 374 -27.50 6.82 24.52
CA ASN A 374 -26.31 6.77 25.39
C ASN A 374 -26.07 5.36 25.91
N ILE A 375 -24.92 4.81 25.59
CA ILE A 375 -24.47 3.49 26.04
C ILE A 375 -23.61 3.64 27.29
N GLY A 376 -24.08 3.13 28.42
CA GLY A 376 -23.37 3.16 29.70
C GLY A 376 -22.10 2.30 29.66
N ALA A 377 -21.09 2.69 30.43
CA ALA A 377 -19.83 1.98 30.54
C ALA A 377 -20.00 0.49 30.91
N GLY A 378 -19.22 -0.39 30.30
CA GLY A 378 -19.31 -1.83 30.54
C GLY A 378 -20.51 -2.52 29.89
N THR A 379 -21.17 -1.87 28.93
CA THR A 379 -22.26 -2.49 28.19
C THR A 379 -21.76 -3.51 27.18
N ILE A 380 -22.41 -4.67 27.13
CA ILE A 380 -22.11 -5.74 26.18
C ILE A 380 -23.39 -6.13 25.43
N THR A 381 -23.36 -6.10 24.09
CA THR A 381 -24.33 -6.80 23.28
C THR A 381 -23.92 -8.27 23.19
N CYS A 382 -24.70 -9.15 23.83
CA CYS A 382 -24.44 -10.60 23.81
C CYS A 382 -25.01 -11.16 22.50
N ASN A 383 -24.29 -10.97 21.40
CA ASN A 383 -24.73 -11.23 20.04
C ASN A 383 -24.48 -12.65 19.54
N TYR A 384 -23.90 -13.54 20.35
CA TYR A 384 -23.55 -14.90 19.94
C TYR A 384 -24.04 -15.92 20.96
N ASP A 385 -24.79 -16.92 20.52
CA ASP A 385 -25.41 -17.96 21.33
C ASP A 385 -24.58 -19.27 21.40
N GLY A 386 -23.39 -19.28 20.80
CA GLY A 386 -22.55 -20.46 20.65
C GLY A 386 -22.60 -21.09 19.26
N ALA A 387 -23.61 -20.76 18.44
CA ALA A 387 -23.77 -21.23 17.06
C ALA A 387 -24.12 -20.08 16.09
N ASN A 388 -25.07 -19.21 16.46
CA ASN A 388 -25.60 -18.16 15.60
C ASN A 388 -25.32 -16.78 16.18
N LYS A 389 -25.39 -15.77 15.30
CA LYS A 389 -25.33 -14.36 15.69
C LYS A 389 -26.72 -13.75 15.62
N HIS A 390 -26.99 -12.92 16.61
CA HIS A 390 -28.26 -12.24 16.78
C HIS A 390 -28.04 -10.74 16.92
N LYS A 391 -29.07 -9.95 16.59
CA LYS A 391 -28.97 -8.50 16.53
C LYS A 391 -29.62 -7.84 17.74
N THR A 392 -28.98 -6.78 18.23
CA THR A 392 -29.57 -5.84 19.18
C THR A 392 -30.02 -4.60 18.40
N VAL A 393 -31.28 -4.18 18.60
CA VAL A 393 -31.85 -2.99 17.96
C VAL A 393 -32.27 -2.00 19.03
N MET A 394 -31.79 -0.77 18.94
CA MET A 394 -32.22 0.32 19.85
C MET A 394 -32.81 1.47 19.03
N GLY A 395 -33.91 1.97 19.48
CA GLY A 395 -34.52 3.18 18.96
C GLY A 395 -33.71 4.44 19.28
N GLU A 396 -34.31 5.59 19.07
CA GLU A 396 -33.71 6.88 19.40
C GLU A 396 -33.83 7.20 20.89
N ASP A 397 -32.91 8.05 21.41
CA ASP A 397 -32.93 8.56 22.79
C ASP A 397 -32.94 7.44 23.87
N VAL A 398 -32.36 6.27 23.54
CA VAL A 398 -32.25 5.13 24.49
C VAL A 398 -31.10 5.38 25.45
N PHE A 399 -31.35 5.11 26.75
CA PHE A 399 -30.32 5.20 27.78
C PHE A 399 -30.01 3.83 28.39
N ILE A 400 -28.79 3.32 28.15
CA ILE A 400 -28.34 2.06 28.74
C ILE A 400 -27.54 2.34 30.00
N GLY A 401 -27.98 1.80 31.14
CA GLY A 401 -27.24 1.89 32.41
C GLY A 401 -25.94 1.10 32.37
N SER A 402 -24.93 1.55 33.11
CA SER A 402 -23.62 0.91 33.15
C SER A 402 -23.67 -0.57 33.54
N ASN A 403 -22.70 -1.37 33.02
CA ASN A 403 -22.62 -2.82 33.26
C ASN A 403 -23.89 -3.59 32.85
N SER A 404 -24.52 -3.18 31.76
CA SER A 404 -25.69 -3.91 31.22
C SER A 404 -25.28 -4.95 30.21
N SER A 405 -25.86 -6.14 30.27
CA SER A 405 -25.74 -7.19 29.25
C SER A 405 -27.06 -7.25 28.45
N LEU A 406 -26.98 -7.01 27.14
CA LEU A 406 -28.14 -7.06 26.24
C LEU A 406 -28.08 -8.38 25.48
N VAL A 407 -28.94 -9.33 25.85
CA VAL A 407 -28.92 -10.68 25.27
C VAL A 407 -29.75 -10.66 23.98
N ALA A 408 -29.06 -10.66 22.87
CA ALA A 408 -29.69 -10.64 21.55
C ALA A 408 -30.33 -12.01 21.18
N PRO A 409 -31.44 -12.03 20.40
CA PRO A 409 -32.10 -10.86 19.81
C PRO A 409 -32.88 -10.05 20.83
N VAL A 410 -32.75 -8.74 20.83
CA VAL A 410 -33.48 -7.85 21.74
C VAL A 410 -33.71 -6.48 21.08
N THR A 411 -34.87 -5.91 21.26
CA THR A 411 -35.25 -4.59 20.77
C THR A 411 -35.59 -3.66 21.95
N LEU A 412 -35.00 -2.46 21.94
CA LEU A 412 -35.33 -1.40 22.90
C LEU A 412 -35.97 -0.24 22.14
N GLY A 413 -37.21 0.10 22.54
CA GLY A 413 -37.98 1.17 21.90
C GLY A 413 -37.43 2.56 22.20
N ASN A 414 -37.88 3.58 21.46
CA ASN A 414 -37.44 4.96 21.63
C ASN A 414 -37.60 5.44 23.08
N GLY A 415 -36.58 6.12 23.61
CA GLY A 415 -36.57 6.63 24.97
C GLY A 415 -36.55 5.55 26.07
N ALA A 416 -36.37 4.27 25.72
CA ALA A 416 -36.19 3.21 26.71
C ALA A 416 -34.97 3.41 27.56
N THR A 417 -35.05 3.03 28.83
CA THR A 417 -33.95 3.12 29.79
C THR A 417 -33.69 1.77 30.44
N THR A 418 -32.44 1.39 30.64
CA THR A 418 -32.08 0.22 31.46
C THR A 418 -31.42 0.65 32.76
N GLY A 419 -31.76 0.00 33.87
CA GLY A 419 -31.06 0.21 35.15
C GLY A 419 -29.64 -0.36 35.09
N ALA A 420 -28.66 0.30 35.73
CA ALA A 420 -27.28 -0.20 35.78
C ALA A 420 -27.21 -1.64 36.35
N GLY A 421 -26.30 -2.47 35.81
CA GLY A 421 -26.12 -3.86 36.21
C GLY A 421 -27.25 -4.80 35.75
N SER A 422 -28.02 -4.41 34.73
CA SER A 422 -29.15 -5.22 34.22
C SER A 422 -28.69 -6.22 33.17
N THR A 423 -29.23 -7.44 33.22
CA THR A 423 -29.22 -8.39 32.12
C THR A 423 -30.61 -8.34 31.45
N VAL A 424 -30.62 -7.80 30.21
CA VAL A 424 -31.88 -7.61 29.45
C VAL A 424 -32.02 -8.75 28.46
N THR A 425 -33.06 -9.56 28.62
CA THR A 425 -33.31 -10.78 27.83
C THR A 425 -34.66 -10.73 27.07
N GLN A 426 -35.40 -9.63 27.19
CA GLN A 426 -36.69 -9.42 26.53
C GLN A 426 -36.75 -8.00 25.99
N ASP A 427 -37.57 -7.78 24.98
CA ASP A 427 -37.79 -6.47 24.41
C ASP A 427 -38.25 -5.45 25.46
N VAL A 428 -37.77 -4.22 25.33
CA VAL A 428 -38.12 -3.11 26.24
C VAL A 428 -38.98 -2.12 25.45
N PRO A 429 -40.25 -1.92 25.86
CA PRO A 429 -41.14 -0.96 25.20
C PRO A 429 -40.57 0.48 25.26
N ALA A 430 -41.05 1.33 24.34
CA ALA A 430 -40.67 2.74 24.32
C ALA A 430 -40.97 3.44 25.65
N ALA A 431 -40.13 4.40 26.03
CA ALA A 431 -40.27 5.22 27.23
C ALA A 431 -40.43 4.41 28.55
N THR A 432 -39.83 3.21 28.59
CA THR A 432 -39.94 2.28 29.74
C THR A 432 -38.61 2.11 30.43
N LEU A 433 -38.58 1.95 31.75
CA LEU A 433 -37.43 1.57 32.55
C LEU A 433 -37.41 0.04 32.75
N ALA A 434 -36.41 -0.63 32.19
CA ALA A 434 -36.16 -2.04 32.42
C ALA A 434 -35.10 -2.24 33.52
N VAL A 435 -35.39 -3.10 34.52
CA VAL A 435 -34.45 -3.46 35.58
C VAL A 435 -34.35 -4.96 35.70
N GLY A 436 -33.28 -5.54 35.15
CA GLY A 436 -33.00 -6.98 35.11
C GLY A 436 -31.89 -7.40 36.07
N ARG A 437 -32.02 -7.12 37.36
CA ARG A 437 -31.05 -7.48 38.41
C ARG A 437 -31.71 -7.86 39.72
N ALA A 438 -31.02 -8.65 40.55
CA ALA A 438 -31.46 -9.00 41.89
C ALA A 438 -31.56 -7.75 42.80
N LYS A 439 -32.53 -7.79 43.75
CA LYS A 439 -32.61 -6.74 44.79
C LYS A 439 -31.37 -6.82 45.70
N GLN A 440 -30.75 -5.69 45.97
CA GLN A 440 -29.62 -5.63 46.88
C GLN A 440 -29.96 -6.17 48.27
N ARG A 441 -29.05 -6.94 48.81
CA ARG A 441 -29.14 -7.45 50.21
C ARG A 441 -27.87 -7.01 50.98
N ASN A 442 -28.07 -6.38 52.11
CA ASN A 442 -27.00 -6.03 53.03
C ASN A 442 -26.90 -7.15 54.11
N ILE A 443 -25.72 -7.66 54.37
CA ILE A 443 -25.47 -8.70 55.36
C ILE A 443 -24.80 -8.01 56.55
N GLU A 444 -25.60 -7.81 57.59
CA GLU A 444 -25.11 -7.22 58.83
C GLU A 444 -24.19 -8.19 59.56
N GLY A 445 -23.15 -7.67 60.22
CA GLY A 445 -22.22 -8.47 60.99
C GLY A 445 -21.20 -9.27 60.15
N TRP A 446 -21.20 -9.10 58.79
CA TRP A 446 -20.22 -9.76 57.93
C TRP A 446 -18.79 -9.32 58.28
N LYS A 447 -17.89 -10.30 58.54
CA LYS A 447 -16.50 -10.08 58.82
C LYS A 447 -15.64 -10.43 57.62
N ARG A 448 -14.81 -9.50 57.17
CA ARG A 448 -13.83 -9.76 56.12
C ARG A 448 -12.83 -10.86 56.54
N PRO A 449 -12.59 -11.87 55.72
CA PRO A 449 -11.57 -12.88 55.99
C PRO A 449 -10.18 -12.22 56.22
N GLN A 450 -9.47 -12.67 57.27
CA GLN A 450 -8.11 -12.21 57.58
C GLN A 450 -7.11 -13.34 57.25
N LYS A 451 -5.90 -12.98 56.84
CA LYS A 451 -4.84 -13.97 56.67
C LYS A 451 -4.52 -14.59 58.02
N THR A 452 -4.56 -15.93 58.09
CA THR A 452 -4.02 -16.67 59.24
C THR A 452 -2.50 -16.42 59.27
N PRO A 453 -1.93 -15.93 60.37
CA PRO A 453 -0.47 -15.86 60.49
C PRO A 453 0.11 -17.27 60.27
N LYS A 454 1.15 -17.36 59.42
CA LYS A 454 1.95 -18.60 59.26
C LYS A 454 2.77 -18.87 60.50
#